data_54b0abada9c6e2c1b304aab85e1c501a
#
_entry.id   54b0abada9c6e2c1b304aab85e1c501a
#
_cell.length_a   1.000
_cell.length_b   1.000
_cell.length_c   1.000
_cell.angle_alpha   90.00
_cell.angle_beta   90.00
_cell.angle_gamma   90.00
#
_symmetry.space_group_name_H-M   'P 1'
#
loop_
_entity.id
_entity.type
_entity.pdbx_description
1 polymer ?
#
loop_
_entity_poly.entity_id
_entity_poly.type
_entity_poly.pdbx_seq_one_letter_code
_entity_poly.pdbx_strand_id
1 'polypeptide(L)'
;MNMRKWIPAAGLVAAAMSNVVFAQAVQVDPALADYQKAAGVSGNFTSVGSDTLNNLMTLWAEEFKKTYPNVNIQIQGAGSSTAPPALTEGASNFGPMSRMMNAKEIESFERRHGYKPTAVPVAIDALAVYVHKDNPIKGLSLEDVDAMMSVARKCGSAADVTKWGQIGMSGEWANRDVAMYGRNSVSGTYGFFKDTALCKGDFKRNVAEQPGSASVVQSVSTQINAIGYSGIGYKTSGVRALPLSKKRGEAFVEPDAAHAVDGSYPLARILYVYVNKKPNQPLAPIEREFVKLVLSKQGQQVVVKDGFVPLPARIANQALEQLVK
;
A
#
# COMPACT_ATOMS: atom_id res chain seq x y z
N MET A 1 -77.26 -35.06 1.64
CA MET A 1 -76.56 -34.50 0.45
C MET A 1 -75.68 -33.36 0.93
N ASN A 2 -74.41 -33.67 1.35
CA ASN A 2 -73.50 -32.71 1.96
C ASN A 2 -72.36 -32.38 0.99
N MET A 3 -72.39 -31.15 0.45
CA MET A 3 -71.32 -30.64 -0.40
C MET A 3 -70.19 -30.10 0.47
N ARG A 4 -69.00 -30.77 0.44
CA ARG A 4 -67.76 -30.27 1.02
C ARG A 4 -67.13 -29.22 0.06
N LYS A 5 -66.99 -28.00 0.53
CA LYS A 5 -66.25 -26.95 -0.16
C LYS A 5 -64.74 -27.13 0.03
N TRP A 6 -64.00 -27.24 -1.06
CA TRP A 6 -62.55 -27.24 -1.10
C TRP A 6 -62.06 -25.78 -1.13
N ILE A 7 -61.14 -25.46 -0.22
CA ILE A 7 -60.41 -24.17 -0.21
C ILE A 7 -59.02 -24.46 -0.76
N PRO A 8 -58.52 -23.81 -1.80
CA PRO A 8 -57.14 -23.94 -2.22
C PRO A 8 -56.22 -23.13 -1.32
N ALA A 9 -55.19 -23.75 -0.75
CA ALA A 9 -54.11 -23.08 -0.04
C ALA A 9 -53.18 -22.41 -1.05
N ALA A 10 -53.16 -21.08 -1.06
CA ALA A 10 -52.16 -20.31 -1.82
C ALA A 10 -50.82 -20.32 -1.05
N GLY A 11 -49.85 -21.05 -1.57
CA GLY A 11 -48.50 -21.03 -1.05
C GLY A 11 -47.79 -19.73 -1.45
N LEU A 12 -47.43 -18.91 -0.47
CA LEU A 12 -46.51 -17.76 -0.66
C LEU A 12 -45.07 -18.30 -0.86
N VAL A 13 -44.56 -18.21 -2.07
CA VAL A 13 -43.15 -18.40 -2.35
C VAL A 13 -42.44 -17.07 -2.07
N ALA A 14 -41.79 -16.97 -0.92
CA ALA A 14 -40.89 -15.86 -0.61
C ALA A 14 -39.59 -16.04 -1.41
N ALA A 15 -39.43 -15.30 -2.49
CA ALA A 15 -38.17 -15.21 -3.22
C ALA A 15 -37.14 -14.46 -2.36
N ALA A 16 -36.18 -15.18 -1.79
CA ALA A 16 -35.02 -14.58 -1.16
C ALA A 16 -34.15 -13.94 -2.25
N MET A 17 -34.23 -12.64 -2.43
CA MET A 17 -33.27 -11.88 -3.25
C MET A 17 -31.94 -11.84 -2.52
N SER A 18 -31.02 -12.71 -2.90
CA SER A 18 -29.61 -12.63 -2.51
C SER A 18 -29.02 -11.37 -3.17
N ASN A 19 -28.77 -10.33 -2.39
CA ASN A 19 -28.00 -9.18 -2.83
C ASN A 19 -26.57 -9.66 -3.06
N VAL A 20 -26.23 -9.94 -4.33
CA VAL A 20 -24.83 -10.12 -4.75
C VAL A 20 -24.21 -8.73 -4.74
N VAL A 21 -23.50 -8.40 -3.68
CA VAL A 21 -22.66 -7.21 -3.63
C VAL A 21 -21.48 -7.47 -4.58
N PHE A 22 -21.61 -6.96 -5.79
CA PHE A 22 -20.45 -6.89 -6.69
C PHE A 22 -19.46 -5.91 -6.04
N ALA A 23 -18.27 -6.41 -5.69
CA ALA A 23 -17.16 -5.54 -5.33
C ALA A 23 -16.95 -4.56 -6.50
N GLN A 24 -17.20 -3.29 -6.25
CA GLN A 24 -17.07 -2.25 -7.27
C GLN A 24 -15.58 -2.20 -7.66
N ALA A 25 -15.30 -2.45 -8.94
CA ALA A 25 -13.93 -2.39 -9.44
C ALA A 25 -13.35 -1.00 -9.14
N VAL A 26 -12.14 -0.96 -8.62
CA VAL A 26 -11.42 0.30 -8.35
C VAL A 26 -11.31 1.07 -9.66
N GLN A 27 -11.83 2.29 -9.69
CA GLN A 27 -11.84 3.14 -10.88
C GLN A 27 -11.01 4.39 -10.63
N VAL A 28 -10.37 4.85 -11.70
CA VAL A 28 -9.67 6.13 -11.72
C VAL A 28 -10.69 7.27 -11.69
N ASP A 29 -10.38 8.31 -10.90
CA ASP A 29 -11.22 9.51 -10.83
C ASP A 29 -11.43 10.10 -12.23
N PRO A 30 -12.68 10.23 -12.73
CA PRO A 30 -12.97 10.73 -14.07
C PRO A 30 -12.54 12.19 -14.29
N ALA A 31 -12.35 12.97 -13.21
CA ALA A 31 -11.88 14.35 -13.26
C ALA A 31 -10.35 14.47 -13.49
N LEU A 32 -9.61 13.37 -13.52
CA LEU A 32 -8.20 13.37 -13.91
C LEU A 32 -8.06 13.67 -15.41
N ALA A 33 -7.15 14.61 -15.73
CA ALA A 33 -6.83 14.94 -17.10
C ALA A 33 -6.06 13.82 -17.79
N ASP A 34 -6.29 13.66 -19.09
CA ASP A 34 -5.46 12.79 -19.92
C ASP A 34 -4.05 13.35 -20.08
N TYR A 35 -3.06 12.47 -20.15
CA TYR A 35 -1.68 12.86 -20.38
C TYR A 35 -1.52 13.50 -21.77
N GLN A 36 -0.97 14.72 -21.80
CA GLN A 36 -0.63 15.42 -23.02
C GLN A 36 0.88 15.38 -23.22
N LYS A 37 1.35 14.70 -24.28
CA LYS A 37 2.78 14.57 -24.57
C LYS A 37 3.40 15.89 -25.01
N ALA A 38 4.62 16.16 -24.55
CA ALA A 38 5.45 17.25 -25.04
C ALA A 38 6.45 16.77 -26.09
N ALA A 39 6.91 17.67 -26.96
CA ALA A 39 7.98 17.39 -27.89
C ALA A 39 9.37 17.47 -27.23
N GLY A 40 10.37 16.82 -27.83
CA GLY A 40 11.78 16.97 -27.44
C GLY A 40 12.18 16.30 -26.13
N VAL A 41 11.43 15.30 -25.64
CA VAL A 41 11.76 14.56 -24.43
C VAL A 41 12.62 13.34 -24.76
N SER A 42 13.84 13.35 -24.25
CA SER A 42 14.83 12.27 -24.38
C SER A 42 15.84 12.33 -23.24
N GLY A 43 16.69 11.33 -23.13
CA GLY A 43 17.74 11.27 -22.14
C GLY A 43 17.58 10.09 -21.16
N ASN A 44 18.23 10.21 -20.02
CA ASN A 44 18.28 9.16 -19.02
C ASN A 44 17.71 9.66 -17.70
N PHE A 45 17.03 8.80 -16.94
CA PHE A 45 16.80 9.02 -15.54
C PHE A 45 16.94 7.72 -14.73
N THR A 46 17.27 7.89 -13.48
CA THR A 46 17.43 6.82 -12.51
C THR A 46 16.42 6.99 -11.38
N SER A 47 15.83 5.90 -10.93
CA SER A 47 14.95 5.82 -9.77
C SER A 47 15.54 4.84 -8.77
N VAL A 48 15.81 5.31 -7.55
CA VAL A 48 16.34 4.49 -6.44
C VAL A 48 15.47 4.69 -5.22
N GLY A 49 14.93 3.60 -4.65
CA GLY A 49 14.11 3.72 -3.46
C GLY A 49 13.26 2.50 -3.13
N SER A 50 11.99 2.74 -2.83
CA SER A 50 11.05 1.77 -2.27
C SER A 50 10.85 0.53 -3.15
N ASP A 51 11.07 -0.64 -2.57
CA ASP A 51 10.66 -1.92 -3.16
C ASP A 51 9.13 -2.01 -3.34
N THR A 52 8.36 -1.46 -2.41
CA THR A 52 6.89 -1.42 -2.52
C THR A 52 6.42 -0.77 -3.82
N LEU A 53 7.12 0.26 -4.29
CA LEU A 53 6.83 0.98 -5.54
C LEU A 53 7.59 0.41 -6.76
N ASN A 54 8.45 -0.59 -6.58
CA ASN A 54 9.35 -1.04 -7.65
C ASN A 54 8.59 -1.51 -8.90
N ASN A 55 7.54 -2.32 -8.73
CA ASN A 55 6.72 -2.79 -9.83
C ASN A 55 5.95 -1.63 -10.49
N LEU A 56 5.35 -0.76 -9.68
CA LEU A 56 4.62 0.41 -10.16
C LEU A 56 5.51 1.38 -10.93
N MET A 57 6.72 1.67 -10.43
CA MET A 57 7.72 2.48 -11.16
C MET A 57 8.11 1.84 -12.50
N THR A 58 8.25 0.52 -12.55
CA THR A 58 8.55 -0.22 -13.78
C THR A 58 7.41 -0.09 -14.79
N LEU A 59 6.17 -0.28 -14.37
CA LEU A 59 5.00 -0.16 -15.25
C LEU A 59 4.84 1.28 -15.78
N TRP A 60 5.07 2.31 -14.95
CA TRP A 60 5.09 3.70 -15.42
C TRP A 60 6.23 3.97 -16.40
N ALA A 61 7.42 3.40 -16.15
CA ALA A 61 8.53 3.52 -17.07
C ALA A 61 8.24 2.87 -18.44
N GLU A 62 7.61 1.71 -18.43
CA GLU A 62 7.15 1.05 -19.67
C GLU A 62 6.13 1.91 -20.43
N GLU A 63 5.15 2.50 -19.73
CA GLU A 63 4.16 3.38 -20.34
C GLU A 63 4.82 4.66 -20.88
N PHE A 64 5.76 5.24 -20.15
CA PHE A 64 6.51 6.42 -20.57
C PHE A 64 7.35 6.14 -21.82
N LYS A 65 8.00 4.98 -21.91
CA LYS A 65 8.79 4.57 -23.09
C LYS A 65 7.96 4.36 -24.35
N LYS A 66 6.69 3.99 -24.24
CA LYS A 66 5.79 3.94 -25.40
C LYS A 66 5.61 5.32 -26.03
N THR A 67 5.57 6.36 -25.19
CA THR A 67 5.43 7.76 -25.64
C THR A 67 6.76 8.35 -26.08
N TYR A 68 7.87 7.99 -25.39
CA TYR A 68 9.22 8.51 -25.58
C TYR A 68 10.24 7.37 -25.76
N PRO A 69 10.35 6.79 -26.96
CA PRO A 69 11.21 5.62 -27.19
C PRO A 69 12.71 5.86 -26.92
N ASN A 70 13.15 7.12 -27.01
CA ASN A 70 14.56 7.52 -26.87
C ASN A 70 14.95 7.86 -25.41
N VAL A 71 14.17 7.38 -24.42
CA VAL A 71 14.53 7.52 -23.01
C VAL A 71 15.09 6.23 -22.45
N ASN A 72 16.13 6.33 -21.62
CA ASN A 72 16.64 5.22 -20.82
C ASN A 72 16.26 5.40 -19.35
N ILE A 73 15.68 4.37 -18.76
CA ILE A 73 15.17 4.41 -17.40
C ILE A 73 15.77 3.26 -16.62
N GLN A 74 16.39 3.57 -15.49
CA GLN A 74 16.93 2.59 -14.55
C GLN A 74 16.14 2.66 -13.24
N ILE A 75 15.67 1.51 -12.77
CA ILE A 75 14.86 1.41 -11.55
C ILE A 75 15.51 0.42 -10.60
N GLN A 76 15.68 0.85 -9.34
CA GLN A 76 16.26 0.04 -8.27
C GLN A 76 15.38 0.13 -7.01
N GLY A 77 14.70 -0.97 -6.69
CA GLY A 77 13.84 -1.11 -5.51
C GLY A 77 14.59 -1.62 -4.29
N ALA A 78 15.57 -0.88 -3.78
CA ALA A 78 16.44 -1.31 -2.68
C ALA A 78 15.89 -0.97 -1.27
N GLY A 79 14.73 -0.34 -1.19
CA GLY A 79 14.08 0.12 0.04
C GLY A 79 14.07 1.64 0.17
N SER A 80 13.04 2.19 0.84
CA SER A 80 12.82 3.64 0.91
C SER A 80 14.01 4.42 1.51
N SER A 81 14.78 3.81 2.41
CA SER A 81 15.92 4.48 3.04
C SER A 81 17.10 4.71 2.09
N THR A 82 17.08 4.13 0.88
CA THR A 82 18.09 4.39 -0.15
C THR A 82 17.77 5.62 -1.01
N ALA A 83 16.51 6.07 -1.03
CA ALA A 83 16.08 7.22 -1.83
C ALA A 83 16.69 8.56 -1.36
N PRO A 84 16.67 8.93 -0.06
CA PRO A 84 17.20 10.21 0.39
C PRO A 84 18.68 10.41 0.04
N PRO A 85 19.62 9.51 0.34
CA PRO A 85 21.01 9.71 -0.06
C PRO A 85 21.21 9.74 -1.57
N ALA A 86 20.52 8.89 -2.34
CA ALA A 86 20.64 8.88 -3.80
C ALA A 86 20.18 10.20 -4.44
N LEU A 87 19.07 10.79 -3.94
CA LEU A 87 18.60 12.11 -4.37
C LEU A 87 19.56 13.23 -3.93
N THR A 88 20.07 13.18 -2.70
CA THR A 88 20.97 14.18 -2.15
C THR A 88 22.27 14.27 -2.94
N GLU A 89 22.82 13.11 -3.33
CA GLU A 89 24.07 13.05 -4.11
C GLU A 89 23.87 13.18 -5.63
N GLY A 90 22.61 13.30 -6.10
CA GLY A 90 22.29 13.38 -7.52
C GLY A 90 22.48 12.06 -8.29
N ALA A 91 22.63 10.95 -7.58
CA ALA A 91 22.71 9.60 -8.16
C ALA A 91 21.36 9.07 -8.64
N SER A 92 20.27 9.70 -8.24
CA SER A 92 18.91 9.38 -8.66
C SER A 92 18.11 10.66 -8.94
N ASN A 93 17.27 10.61 -9.98
CA ASN A 93 16.32 11.68 -10.30
C ASN A 93 15.02 11.54 -9.47
N PHE A 94 14.63 10.29 -9.21
CA PHE A 94 13.41 9.96 -8.49
C PHE A 94 13.72 9.10 -7.26
N GLY A 95 13.12 9.46 -6.14
CA GLY A 95 13.20 8.71 -4.89
C GLY A 95 11.82 8.17 -4.48
N PRO A 96 11.38 7.01 -4.99
CA PRO A 96 10.14 6.41 -4.53
C PRO A 96 10.24 5.98 -3.06
N MET A 97 9.22 6.33 -2.27
CA MET A 97 9.18 6.04 -0.85
C MET A 97 7.78 5.59 -0.41
N SER A 98 7.73 4.56 0.42
CA SER A 98 6.50 4.03 1.03
C SER A 98 6.28 4.53 2.47
N ARG A 99 6.96 5.58 2.83
CA ARG A 99 6.79 6.46 3.99
C ARG A 99 7.27 7.86 3.63
N MET A 100 6.95 8.83 4.44
CA MET A 100 7.61 10.14 4.29
C MET A 100 9.09 10.09 4.68
N MET A 101 9.90 10.98 4.11
CA MET A 101 11.25 11.23 4.62
C MET A 101 11.16 11.69 6.07
N ASN A 102 12.04 11.18 6.90
CA ASN A 102 12.17 11.66 8.27
C ASN A 102 12.95 12.99 8.33
N ALA A 103 12.93 13.65 9.51
CA ALA A 103 13.56 14.97 9.68
C ALA A 103 15.05 14.97 9.29
N LYS A 104 15.81 13.94 9.68
CA LYS A 104 17.26 13.84 9.36
C LYS A 104 17.52 13.68 7.87
N GLU A 105 16.68 12.93 7.16
CA GLU A 105 16.76 12.75 5.71
C GLU A 105 16.50 14.09 4.98
N ILE A 106 15.46 14.83 5.42
CA ILE A 106 15.13 16.17 4.89
C ILE A 106 16.25 17.17 5.18
N GLU A 107 16.75 17.23 6.42
CA GLU A 107 17.85 18.11 6.82
C GLU A 107 19.15 17.82 6.04
N SER A 108 19.46 16.56 5.77
CA SER A 108 20.62 16.19 4.96
C SER A 108 20.52 16.70 3.54
N PHE A 109 19.35 16.55 2.91
CA PHE A 109 19.08 17.10 1.59
C PHE A 109 19.14 18.63 1.59
N GLU A 110 18.52 19.28 2.58
CA GLU A 110 18.47 20.73 2.71
C GLU A 110 19.87 21.33 2.91
N ARG A 111 20.73 20.71 3.71
CA ARG A 111 22.15 21.14 3.85
C ARG A 111 22.91 21.10 2.53
N ARG A 112 22.62 20.11 1.67
CA ARG A 112 23.31 19.95 0.37
C ARG A 112 22.81 20.93 -0.68
N HIS A 113 21.50 21.17 -0.73
CA HIS A 113 20.85 21.88 -1.83
C HIS A 113 20.35 23.28 -1.47
N GLY A 114 20.23 23.63 -0.17
CA GLY A 114 19.70 24.91 0.29
C GLY A 114 18.16 24.98 0.30
N TYR A 115 17.46 23.88 0.00
CA TYR A 115 16.00 23.77 0.01
C TYR A 115 15.60 22.33 0.26
N LYS A 116 14.32 22.12 0.62
CA LYS A 116 13.79 20.77 0.92
C LYS A 116 13.43 19.99 -0.35
N PRO A 117 13.53 18.64 -0.33
CA PRO A 117 13.07 17.82 -1.44
C PRO A 117 11.55 17.92 -1.57
N THR A 118 11.03 17.78 -2.79
CA THR A 118 9.58 17.82 -3.03
C THR A 118 9.01 16.42 -3.01
N ALA A 119 8.03 16.19 -2.13
CA ALA A 119 7.26 14.95 -2.04
C ALA A 119 6.08 15.00 -2.99
N VAL A 120 6.04 14.11 -3.97
CA VAL A 120 4.93 13.95 -4.92
C VAL A 120 4.11 12.74 -4.49
N PRO A 121 2.85 12.90 -4.05
CA PRO A 121 1.96 11.77 -3.84
C PRO A 121 1.67 11.10 -5.18
N VAL A 122 1.73 9.78 -5.25
CA VAL A 122 1.57 9.05 -6.53
C VAL A 122 0.53 7.93 -6.50
N ALA A 123 0.24 7.37 -5.33
CA ALA A 123 -0.77 6.33 -5.13
C ALA A 123 -1.17 6.25 -3.66
N ILE A 124 -2.26 5.56 -3.36
CA ILE A 124 -2.67 5.19 -2.02
C ILE A 124 -2.52 3.68 -1.86
N ASP A 125 -2.02 3.26 -0.71
CA ASP A 125 -1.85 1.86 -0.35
C ASP A 125 -2.66 1.54 0.91
N ALA A 126 -3.52 0.53 0.84
CA ALA A 126 -4.06 -0.13 2.02
C ALA A 126 -3.04 -1.17 2.47
N LEU A 127 -2.02 -0.76 3.25
CA LEU A 127 -1.00 -1.70 3.72
C LEU A 127 -1.66 -2.87 4.45
N ALA A 128 -1.63 -4.05 3.83
CA ALA A 128 -2.39 -5.19 4.31
C ALA A 128 -1.60 -6.03 5.31
N VAL A 129 -2.29 -6.50 6.33
CA VAL A 129 -1.87 -7.63 7.15
C VAL A 129 -2.41 -8.90 6.49
N TYR A 130 -1.52 -9.77 6.06
CA TYR A 130 -1.84 -11.00 5.34
C TYR A 130 -1.76 -12.20 6.24
N VAL A 131 -2.66 -13.14 6.00
CA VAL A 131 -2.59 -14.52 6.50
C VAL A 131 -2.73 -15.47 5.32
N HIS A 132 -2.37 -16.75 5.53
CA HIS A 132 -2.63 -17.79 4.54
C HIS A 132 -4.12 -17.83 4.16
N LYS A 133 -4.45 -18.11 2.91
CA LYS A 133 -5.83 -18.11 2.39
C LYS A 133 -6.81 -18.95 3.22
N ASP A 134 -6.35 -20.06 3.81
CA ASP A 134 -7.13 -20.99 4.60
C ASP A 134 -7.10 -20.69 6.12
N ASN A 135 -6.48 -19.61 6.56
CA ASN A 135 -6.55 -19.16 7.95
C ASN A 135 -7.96 -18.60 8.23
N PRO A 136 -8.73 -19.12 9.20
CA PRO A 136 -10.13 -18.76 9.39
C PRO A 136 -10.35 -17.47 10.19
N ILE A 137 -9.28 -16.78 10.64
CA ILE A 137 -9.44 -15.56 11.44
C ILE A 137 -10.20 -14.48 10.67
N LYS A 138 -11.16 -13.81 11.32
CA LYS A 138 -12.04 -12.85 10.65
C LYS A 138 -11.43 -11.47 10.50
N GLY A 139 -10.55 -11.05 11.42
CA GLY A 139 -9.89 -9.76 11.46
C GLY A 139 -9.01 -9.64 12.69
N LEU A 140 -8.25 -8.56 12.80
CA LEU A 140 -7.38 -8.25 13.94
C LEU A 140 -7.51 -6.78 14.31
N SER A 141 -7.36 -6.48 15.60
CA SER A 141 -7.07 -5.11 16.02
C SER A 141 -5.57 -4.80 15.90
N LEU A 142 -5.20 -3.52 15.82
CA LEU A 142 -3.79 -3.14 15.90
C LEU A 142 -3.16 -3.55 17.24
N GLU A 143 -3.95 -3.61 18.31
CA GLU A 143 -3.50 -4.15 19.60
C GLU A 143 -3.12 -5.65 19.51
N ASP A 144 -3.84 -6.45 18.70
CA ASP A 144 -3.51 -7.85 18.46
C ASP A 144 -2.26 -7.99 17.59
N VAL A 145 -2.16 -7.20 16.53
CA VAL A 145 -0.99 -7.17 15.64
C VAL A 145 0.27 -6.77 16.42
N ASP A 146 0.18 -5.73 17.26
CA ASP A 146 1.27 -5.30 18.13
C ASP A 146 1.66 -6.39 19.15
N ALA A 147 0.67 -7.05 19.77
CA ALA A 147 0.92 -8.15 20.69
C ALA A 147 1.62 -9.35 20.03
N MET A 148 1.33 -9.60 18.75
CA MET A 148 2.00 -10.64 17.97
C MET A 148 3.44 -10.26 17.60
N MET A 149 3.65 -9.06 17.05
CA MET A 149 4.88 -8.70 16.35
C MET A 149 5.85 -7.81 17.16
N SER A 150 5.39 -7.15 18.25
CA SER A 150 6.19 -6.21 19.01
C SER A 150 6.65 -6.78 20.36
N VAL A 151 7.87 -6.39 20.77
CA VAL A 151 8.40 -6.71 22.12
C VAL A 151 7.69 -5.91 23.21
N ALA A 152 7.35 -4.64 22.88
CA ALA A 152 6.93 -3.67 23.88
C ALA A 152 5.42 -3.53 24.03
N ARG A 153 4.62 -3.99 23.07
CA ARG A 153 3.14 -3.93 23.06
C ARG A 153 2.59 -2.54 23.37
N LYS A 154 3.16 -1.52 22.73
CA LYS A 154 2.85 -0.11 23.02
C LYS A 154 1.45 0.33 22.59
N CYS A 155 0.76 -0.46 21.74
CA CYS A 155 -0.62 -0.19 21.36
C CYS A 155 -1.64 -0.56 22.45
N GLY A 156 -1.23 -1.17 23.56
CA GLY A 156 -2.09 -1.35 24.73
C GLY A 156 -2.39 -2.79 25.13
N SER A 157 -1.90 -3.80 24.40
CA SER A 157 -2.09 -5.19 24.82
C SER A 157 -1.31 -5.53 26.08
N ALA A 158 -2.00 -6.08 27.08
CA ALA A 158 -1.40 -6.51 28.35
C ALA A 158 -0.53 -7.76 28.21
N ALA A 159 -0.86 -8.66 27.27
CA ALA A 159 -0.23 -9.95 27.10
C ALA A 159 0.43 -10.11 25.73
N ASP A 160 1.49 -10.89 25.71
CA ASP A 160 2.15 -11.35 24.49
C ASP A 160 1.30 -12.38 23.76
N VAL A 161 1.33 -12.36 22.43
CA VAL A 161 0.63 -13.33 21.59
C VAL A 161 1.66 -14.10 20.76
N THR A 162 1.73 -15.40 21.03
CA THR A 162 2.60 -16.37 20.33
C THR A 162 1.80 -17.48 19.65
N LYS A 163 0.57 -17.68 20.08
CA LYS A 163 -0.34 -18.70 19.55
C LYS A 163 -1.66 -18.11 19.10
N TRP A 164 -2.23 -18.66 18.07
CA TRP A 164 -3.51 -18.22 17.50
C TRP A 164 -4.69 -18.33 18.49
N GLY A 165 -4.63 -19.28 19.44
CA GLY A 165 -5.65 -19.42 20.49
C GLY A 165 -5.74 -18.23 21.44
N GLN A 166 -4.65 -17.47 21.63
CA GLN A 166 -4.62 -16.31 22.52
C GLN A 166 -5.43 -15.11 22.01
N ILE A 167 -5.83 -15.16 20.71
CA ILE A 167 -6.71 -14.17 20.08
C ILE A 167 -8.09 -14.77 19.73
N GLY A 168 -8.48 -15.85 20.42
CA GLY A 168 -9.83 -16.43 20.33
C GLY A 168 -10.03 -17.51 19.27
N MET A 169 -8.97 -17.99 18.61
CA MET A 169 -9.10 -19.14 17.72
C MET A 169 -9.17 -20.45 18.53
N SER A 170 -10.03 -21.38 18.10
CA SER A 170 -10.32 -22.63 18.79
C SER A 170 -9.93 -23.86 17.96
N GLY A 171 -10.16 -25.06 18.53
CA GLY A 171 -9.87 -26.32 17.86
C GLY A 171 -8.38 -26.50 17.57
N GLU A 172 -8.04 -26.98 16.38
CA GLU A 172 -6.66 -27.18 15.94
C GLU A 172 -5.82 -25.91 15.91
N TRP A 173 -6.47 -24.75 15.78
CA TRP A 173 -5.79 -23.46 15.72
C TRP A 173 -5.35 -22.95 17.08
N ALA A 174 -5.97 -23.39 18.17
CA ALA A 174 -5.69 -22.90 19.52
C ALA A 174 -4.21 -23.04 19.91
N ASN A 175 -3.58 -24.14 19.54
CA ASN A 175 -2.20 -24.45 19.89
C ASN A 175 -1.17 -24.15 18.79
N ARG A 176 -1.60 -23.64 17.62
CA ARG A 176 -0.68 -23.29 16.54
C ARG A 176 0.09 -22.01 16.89
N ASP A 177 1.41 -22.08 16.76
CA ASP A 177 2.26 -20.91 16.90
C ASP A 177 2.03 -19.93 15.75
N VAL A 178 2.22 -18.63 16.02
CA VAL A 178 2.15 -17.58 14.98
C VAL A 178 3.51 -17.47 14.30
N ALA A 179 3.59 -17.81 13.01
CA ALA A 179 4.79 -17.58 12.19
C ALA A 179 4.72 -16.19 11.58
N MET A 180 5.70 -15.35 11.86
CA MET A 180 5.66 -13.92 11.52
C MET A 180 6.66 -13.55 10.45
N TYR A 181 6.20 -12.84 9.42
CA TYR A 181 7.01 -12.35 8.31
C TYR A 181 6.90 -10.84 8.19
N GLY A 182 8.04 -10.16 8.08
CA GLY A 182 8.11 -8.72 7.95
C GLY A 182 9.15 -8.28 6.94
N ARG A 183 9.39 -6.98 6.88
CA ARG A 183 10.40 -6.36 6.03
C ARG A 183 11.64 -6.04 6.88
N ASN A 184 12.77 -5.84 6.22
CA ASN A 184 13.99 -5.36 6.85
C ASN A 184 13.92 -3.84 7.11
N SER A 185 14.85 -3.31 7.90
CA SER A 185 14.88 -1.91 8.35
C SER A 185 15.11 -0.86 7.25
N VAL A 186 15.61 -1.25 6.06
CA VAL A 186 15.77 -0.36 4.90
C VAL A 186 14.42 -0.05 4.25
N SER A 187 13.42 -0.92 4.44
CA SER A 187 12.07 -0.78 3.91
C SER A 187 11.32 0.37 4.57
N GLY A 188 10.71 1.25 3.76
CA GLY A 188 9.75 2.24 4.27
C GLY A 188 8.50 1.61 4.84
N THR A 189 8.10 0.43 4.32
CA THR A 189 6.97 -0.33 4.85
C THR A 189 7.26 -0.87 6.26
N TYR A 190 8.50 -1.29 6.54
CA TYR A 190 8.94 -1.60 7.90
C TYR A 190 8.76 -0.40 8.83
N GLY A 191 9.26 0.78 8.43
CA GLY A 191 9.15 2.00 9.24
C GLY A 191 7.71 2.42 9.49
N PHE A 192 6.89 2.47 8.44
CA PHE A 192 5.47 2.82 8.56
C PHE A 192 4.70 1.82 9.45
N PHE A 193 4.92 0.52 9.27
CA PHE A 193 4.27 -0.51 10.10
C PHE A 193 4.68 -0.41 11.56
N LYS A 194 5.98 -0.22 11.84
CA LYS A 194 6.50 0.00 13.18
C LYS A 194 5.84 1.19 13.86
N ASP A 195 5.73 2.32 13.14
CA ASP A 195 5.19 3.55 13.70
C ASP A 195 3.68 3.47 13.95
N THR A 196 2.94 2.82 13.04
CA THR A 196 1.47 2.82 13.06
C THR A 196 0.89 1.57 13.72
N ALA A 197 1.31 0.37 13.28
CA ALA A 197 0.74 -0.89 13.77
C ALA A 197 1.35 -1.37 15.09
N LEU A 198 2.61 -0.95 15.40
CA LEU A 198 3.30 -1.30 16.64
C LEU A 198 3.45 -0.11 17.58
N CYS A 199 2.79 1.02 17.32
CA CYS A 199 2.85 2.24 18.14
C CYS A 199 4.30 2.63 18.49
N LYS A 200 5.22 2.55 17.51
CA LYS A 200 6.67 2.73 17.64
C LYS A 200 7.37 1.70 18.55
N GLY A 201 6.75 0.52 18.73
CA GLY A 201 7.37 -0.62 19.40
C GLY A 201 8.40 -1.30 18.48
N ASP A 202 9.40 -1.94 19.08
CA ASP A 202 10.37 -2.72 18.32
C ASP A 202 9.82 -4.10 17.97
N PHE A 203 10.14 -4.58 16.78
CA PHE A 203 9.76 -5.93 16.36
C PHE A 203 10.41 -6.99 17.24
N LYS A 204 9.71 -8.11 17.43
CA LYS A 204 10.28 -9.32 18.02
C LYS A 204 11.39 -9.88 17.14
N ARG A 205 12.39 -10.51 17.75
CA ARG A 205 13.53 -11.11 17.03
C ARG A 205 13.16 -12.29 16.13
N ASN A 206 12.03 -12.93 16.38
CA ASN A 206 11.52 -14.06 15.61
C ASN A 206 10.58 -13.63 14.46
N VAL A 207 10.43 -12.34 14.18
CA VAL A 207 9.84 -11.87 12.92
C VAL A 207 10.86 -12.11 11.82
N ALA A 208 10.54 -13.02 10.90
CA ALA A 208 11.42 -13.36 9.78
C ALA A 208 11.46 -12.22 8.76
N GLU A 209 12.59 -11.52 8.70
CA GLU A 209 12.78 -10.40 7.76
C GLU A 209 12.87 -10.89 6.32
N GLN A 210 12.12 -10.24 5.43
CA GLN A 210 12.11 -10.51 4.00
C GLN A 210 12.67 -9.31 3.22
N PRO A 211 13.41 -9.56 2.14
CA PRO A 211 14.04 -8.48 1.35
C PRO A 211 13.00 -7.63 0.59
N GLY A 212 11.86 -8.22 0.20
CA GLY A 212 10.87 -7.58 -0.65
C GLY A 212 9.43 -7.83 -0.23
N SER A 213 8.52 -7.04 -0.79
CA SER A 213 7.07 -7.13 -0.59
C SER A 213 6.51 -8.46 -1.09
N ALA A 214 6.93 -8.90 -2.27
CA ALA A 214 6.55 -10.19 -2.85
C ALA A 214 7.02 -11.37 -2.00
N SER A 215 8.23 -11.29 -1.41
CA SER A 215 8.78 -12.35 -0.57
C SER A 215 7.98 -12.55 0.72
N VAL A 216 7.46 -11.47 1.33
CA VAL A 216 6.55 -11.57 2.48
C VAL A 216 5.29 -12.34 2.09
N VAL A 217 4.63 -11.92 1.00
CA VAL A 217 3.39 -12.56 0.54
C VAL A 217 3.62 -14.03 0.19
N GLN A 218 4.74 -14.35 -0.48
CA GLN A 218 5.13 -15.72 -0.81
C GLN A 218 5.30 -16.57 0.46
N SER A 219 6.01 -16.06 1.47
CA SER A 219 6.23 -16.78 2.74
C SER A 219 4.91 -17.04 3.47
N VAL A 220 4.01 -16.06 3.51
CA VAL A 220 2.67 -16.22 4.11
C VAL A 220 1.83 -17.23 3.33
N SER A 221 1.93 -17.26 2.00
CA SER A 221 1.15 -18.16 1.15
C SER A 221 1.55 -19.65 1.27
N THR A 222 2.74 -19.93 1.79
CA THR A 222 3.27 -21.30 1.93
C THR A 222 3.12 -21.88 3.32
N GLN A 223 2.74 -21.07 4.32
CA GLN A 223 2.67 -21.51 5.70
C GLN A 223 1.31 -21.14 6.33
N ILE A 224 0.51 -22.17 6.66
CA ILE A 224 -0.90 -22.00 7.06
C ILE A 224 -1.10 -21.14 8.32
N ASN A 225 -0.15 -21.17 9.27
CA ASN A 225 -0.16 -20.40 10.51
C ASN A 225 0.61 -19.05 10.42
N ALA A 226 0.93 -18.63 9.20
CA ALA A 226 1.69 -17.40 8.99
C ALA A 226 0.83 -16.13 9.05
N ILE A 227 1.48 -15.07 9.48
CA ILE A 227 1.04 -13.67 9.37
C ILE A 227 2.19 -12.82 8.85
N GLY A 228 1.89 -11.83 8.03
CA GLY A 228 2.88 -10.88 7.51
C GLY A 228 2.21 -9.61 7.03
N TYR A 229 3.01 -8.61 6.63
CA TYR A 229 2.48 -7.36 6.09
C TYR A 229 3.17 -6.94 4.80
N SER A 230 2.38 -6.45 3.85
CA SER A 230 2.86 -5.97 2.56
C SER A 230 1.83 -5.05 1.91
N GLY A 231 2.23 -4.25 0.91
CA GLY A 231 1.32 -3.43 0.13
C GLY A 231 0.20 -4.25 -0.51
N ILE A 232 -1.00 -3.64 -0.63
CA ILE A 232 -2.19 -4.34 -1.16
C ILE A 232 -1.98 -4.83 -2.61
N GLY A 233 -1.18 -4.12 -3.41
CA GLY A 233 -0.85 -4.51 -4.79
C GLY A 233 -0.10 -5.83 -4.92
N TYR A 234 0.48 -6.36 -3.84
CA TYR A 234 1.17 -7.66 -3.83
C TYR A 234 0.28 -8.85 -3.48
N LYS A 235 -1.03 -8.62 -3.28
CA LYS A 235 -1.98 -9.70 -2.95
C LYS A 235 -2.00 -10.78 -4.02
N THR A 236 -1.89 -12.03 -3.60
CA THR A 236 -2.03 -13.23 -4.45
C THR A 236 -3.20 -14.08 -3.98
N SER A 237 -3.58 -15.09 -4.78
CA SER A 237 -4.63 -16.06 -4.41
C SER A 237 -4.25 -16.97 -3.23
N GLY A 238 -2.96 -17.03 -2.87
CA GLY A 238 -2.46 -17.83 -1.74
C GLY A 238 -2.63 -17.16 -0.37
N VAL A 239 -3.00 -15.88 -0.35
CA VAL A 239 -3.14 -15.10 0.89
C VAL A 239 -4.47 -14.38 0.98
N ARG A 240 -4.85 -14.02 2.18
CA ARG A 240 -6.01 -13.20 2.50
C ARG A 240 -5.56 -11.96 3.28
N ALA A 241 -5.95 -10.78 2.79
CA ALA A 241 -5.78 -9.53 3.52
C ALA A 241 -6.85 -9.45 4.62
N LEU A 242 -6.44 -9.08 5.82
CA LEU A 242 -7.34 -9.03 6.96
C LEU A 242 -7.98 -7.64 7.10
N PRO A 243 -9.28 -7.59 7.38
CA PRO A 243 -9.88 -6.37 7.90
C PRO A 243 -9.30 -6.07 9.30
N LEU A 244 -9.09 -4.78 9.58
CA LEU A 244 -8.45 -4.32 10.81
C LEU A 244 -9.34 -3.35 11.59
N SER A 245 -9.18 -3.34 12.91
CA SER A 245 -9.68 -2.27 13.77
C SER A 245 -8.53 -1.59 14.51
N LYS A 246 -8.73 -0.35 14.98
CA LYS A 246 -7.71 0.35 15.78
C LYS A 246 -7.56 -0.28 17.15
N LYS A 247 -8.69 -0.65 17.77
CA LYS A 247 -8.73 -1.25 19.11
C LYS A 247 -9.58 -2.50 19.13
N ARG A 248 -9.36 -3.37 20.10
CA ARG A 248 -10.21 -4.52 20.37
C ARG A 248 -11.65 -4.08 20.65
N GLY A 249 -12.60 -4.80 20.08
CA GLY A 249 -14.04 -4.50 20.23
C GLY A 249 -14.59 -3.47 19.26
N GLU A 250 -13.76 -2.75 18.52
CA GLU A 250 -14.22 -1.89 17.43
C GLU A 250 -14.53 -2.71 16.18
N ALA A 251 -15.37 -2.16 15.30
CA ALA A 251 -15.68 -2.78 14.02
C ALA A 251 -14.44 -2.89 13.14
N PHE A 252 -14.30 -4.02 12.49
CA PHE A 252 -13.24 -4.24 11.51
C PHE A 252 -13.54 -3.46 10.21
N VAL A 253 -12.50 -2.87 9.64
CA VAL A 253 -12.54 -2.12 8.38
C VAL A 253 -11.74 -2.89 7.33
N GLU A 254 -12.32 -3.08 6.15
CA GLU A 254 -11.71 -3.81 5.04
C GLU A 254 -10.56 -3.01 4.40
N PRO A 255 -9.48 -3.68 3.95
CA PRO A 255 -8.38 -3.05 3.22
C PRO A 255 -8.75 -2.81 1.74
N ASP A 256 -9.80 -2.05 1.51
CA ASP A 256 -10.28 -1.72 0.17
C ASP A 256 -10.05 -0.25 -0.21
N ALA A 257 -10.37 0.09 -1.46
CA ALA A 257 -10.11 1.42 -1.99
C ALA A 257 -10.92 2.52 -1.28
N ALA A 258 -12.17 2.26 -0.93
CA ALA A 258 -13.02 3.26 -0.28
C ALA A 258 -12.47 3.64 1.08
N HIS A 259 -12.17 2.64 1.92
CA HIS A 259 -11.64 2.85 3.26
C HIS A 259 -10.16 3.32 3.28
N ALA A 260 -9.41 3.07 2.20
CA ALA A 260 -8.08 3.63 2.04
C ALA A 260 -8.12 5.12 1.67
N VAL A 261 -9.08 5.54 0.81
CA VAL A 261 -9.24 6.94 0.39
C VAL A 261 -9.81 7.81 1.50
N ASP A 262 -10.80 7.33 2.25
CA ASP A 262 -11.42 8.09 3.35
C ASP A 262 -10.60 8.05 4.66
N GLY A 263 -9.54 7.20 4.71
CA GLY A 263 -8.64 7.07 5.87
C GLY A 263 -9.24 6.28 7.04
N SER A 264 -10.36 5.59 6.85
CA SER A 264 -10.96 4.74 7.90
C SER A 264 -10.19 3.43 8.10
N TYR A 265 -9.53 2.88 7.04
CA TYR A 265 -8.65 1.73 7.20
C TYR A 265 -7.38 2.12 7.98
N PRO A 266 -7.06 1.45 9.10
CA PRO A 266 -6.01 1.92 10.02
C PRO A 266 -4.61 2.00 9.44
N LEU A 267 -4.29 1.20 8.42
CA LEU A 267 -2.99 1.16 7.76
C LEU A 267 -3.02 1.74 6.34
N ALA A 268 -3.99 2.61 6.04
CA ALA A 268 -3.98 3.38 4.80
C ALA A 268 -2.82 4.39 4.81
N ARG A 269 -2.13 4.52 3.67
CA ARG A 269 -1.01 5.45 3.51
C ARG A 269 -0.89 5.97 2.08
N ILE A 270 -0.30 7.14 1.94
CA ILE A 270 0.11 7.66 0.63
C ILE A 270 1.52 7.12 0.31
N LEU A 271 1.71 6.73 -0.95
CA LEU A 271 3.01 6.43 -1.53
C LEU A 271 3.53 7.68 -2.26
N TYR A 272 4.82 7.94 -2.15
CA TYR A 272 5.44 9.15 -2.65
C TYR A 272 6.57 8.85 -3.64
N VAL A 273 6.77 9.77 -4.58
CA VAL A 273 8.02 9.90 -5.33
C VAL A 273 8.63 11.25 -4.99
N TYR A 274 9.81 11.24 -4.39
CA TYR A 274 10.54 12.47 -4.10
C TYR A 274 11.35 12.91 -5.32
N VAL A 275 11.41 14.22 -5.54
CA VAL A 275 12.17 14.86 -6.62
C VAL A 275 13.00 16.02 -6.09
N ASN A 276 14.13 16.29 -6.75
CA ASN A 276 14.97 17.44 -6.49
C ASN A 276 14.47 18.66 -7.30
N LYS A 277 13.38 19.28 -6.83
CA LYS A 277 12.77 20.47 -7.46
C LYS A 277 13.32 21.71 -6.81
N LYS A 278 14.17 22.46 -7.55
CA LYS A 278 14.67 23.75 -7.07
C LYS A 278 13.53 24.79 -7.08
N PRO A 279 13.40 25.60 -6.01
CA PRO A 279 12.39 26.67 -5.98
C PRO A 279 12.47 27.59 -7.20
N ASN A 280 11.32 27.96 -7.74
CA ASN A 280 11.19 28.86 -8.90
C ASN A 280 11.92 28.40 -10.18
N GLN A 281 12.24 27.12 -10.30
CA GLN A 281 12.79 26.52 -11.51
C GLN A 281 11.96 25.28 -11.88
N PRO A 282 11.62 25.06 -13.15
CA PRO A 282 10.94 23.85 -13.57
C PRO A 282 11.86 22.63 -13.40
N LEU A 283 11.28 21.45 -13.23
CA LEU A 283 11.99 20.19 -13.37
C LEU A 283 12.59 20.07 -14.79
N ALA A 284 13.65 19.26 -14.93
CA ALA A 284 14.16 18.89 -16.24
C ALA A 284 13.02 18.29 -17.11
N PRO A 285 13.03 18.51 -18.44
CA PRO A 285 11.92 18.10 -19.30
C PRO A 285 11.50 16.64 -19.12
N ILE A 286 12.46 15.72 -19.02
CA ILE A 286 12.19 14.29 -18.84
C ILE A 286 11.54 14.00 -17.48
N GLU A 287 12.02 14.62 -16.41
CA GLU A 287 11.48 14.44 -15.05
C GLU A 287 10.07 15.01 -14.96
N ARG A 288 9.87 16.22 -15.49
CA ARG A 288 8.57 16.89 -15.51
C ARG A 288 7.53 16.06 -16.26
N GLU A 289 7.85 15.58 -17.45
CA GLU A 289 6.91 14.80 -18.25
C GLU A 289 6.62 13.42 -17.65
N PHE A 290 7.62 12.78 -16.99
CA PHE A 290 7.37 11.54 -16.27
C PHE A 290 6.38 11.76 -15.10
N VAL A 291 6.56 12.80 -14.29
CA VAL A 291 5.62 13.10 -13.19
C VAL A 291 4.24 13.48 -13.73
N LYS A 292 4.14 14.22 -14.82
CA LYS A 292 2.87 14.54 -15.48
C LYS A 292 2.14 13.27 -15.93
N LEU A 293 2.87 12.30 -16.52
CA LEU A 293 2.29 11.01 -16.88
C LEU A 293 1.79 10.27 -15.63
N VAL A 294 2.60 10.15 -14.59
CA VAL A 294 2.25 9.46 -13.34
C VAL A 294 0.96 10.02 -12.72
N LEU A 295 0.80 11.33 -12.71
CA LEU A 295 -0.35 12.02 -12.10
C LEU A 295 -1.55 12.19 -13.05
N SER A 296 -1.42 11.78 -14.32
CA SER A 296 -2.52 11.78 -15.30
C SER A 296 -3.47 10.61 -15.11
N LYS A 297 -4.58 10.64 -15.86
CA LYS A 297 -5.53 9.53 -15.91
C LYS A 297 -4.85 8.21 -16.33
N GLN A 298 -3.98 8.24 -17.33
CA GLN A 298 -3.23 7.05 -17.80
C GLN A 298 -2.28 6.52 -16.73
N GLY A 299 -1.55 7.40 -16.05
CA GLY A 299 -0.66 7.01 -14.97
C GLY A 299 -1.42 6.41 -13.77
N GLN A 300 -2.60 6.92 -13.46
CA GLN A 300 -3.45 6.39 -12.40
C GLN A 300 -4.18 5.08 -12.82
N GLN A 301 -4.39 4.84 -14.11
CA GLN A 301 -4.81 3.52 -14.62
C GLN A 301 -3.73 2.46 -14.37
N VAL A 302 -2.45 2.83 -14.48
CA VAL A 302 -1.33 1.95 -14.13
C VAL A 302 -1.35 1.60 -12.63
N VAL A 303 -1.69 2.56 -11.76
CA VAL A 303 -1.85 2.32 -10.31
C VAL A 303 -2.91 1.25 -10.05
N VAL A 304 -4.08 1.35 -10.69
CA VAL A 304 -5.16 0.35 -10.58
C VAL A 304 -4.70 -1.01 -11.10
N LYS A 305 -4.00 -1.04 -12.24
CA LYS A 305 -3.47 -2.28 -12.83
C LYS A 305 -2.47 -2.99 -11.90
N ASP A 306 -1.68 -2.25 -11.15
CA ASP A 306 -0.72 -2.78 -10.16
C ASP A 306 -1.38 -3.15 -8.81
N GLY A 307 -2.71 -2.96 -8.69
CA GLY A 307 -3.50 -3.33 -7.52
C GLY A 307 -3.45 -2.33 -6.36
N PHE A 308 -2.87 -1.15 -6.57
CA PHE A 308 -2.95 -0.03 -5.63
C PHE A 308 -4.20 0.84 -5.88
N VAL A 309 -4.41 1.80 -5.01
CA VAL A 309 -5.57 2.70 -5.08
C VAL A 309 -5.13 4.01 -5.75
N PRO A 310 -5.81 4.44 -6.82
CA PRO A 310 -5.46 5.67 -7.53
C PRO A 310 -5.75 6.91 -6.66
N LEU A 311 -5.01 7.98 -6.94
CA LEU A 311 -5.23 9.27 -6.30
C LEU A 311 -6.56 9.89 -6.75
N PRO A 312 -7.31 10.52 -5.84
CA PRO A 312 -8.34 11.47 -6.23
C PRO A 312 -7.76 12.63 -7.05
N ALA A 313 -8.51 13.11 -8.05
CA ALA A 313 -8.08 14.17 -8.96
C ALA A 313 -7.62 15.44 -8.21
N ARG A 314 -8.27 15.79 -7.10
CA ARG A 314 -7.87 16.92 -6.26
C ARG A 314 -6.42 16.82 -5.78
N ILE A 315 -6.00 15.63 -5.33
CA ILE A 315 -4.62 15.40 -4.81
C ILE A 315 -3.62 15.43 -5.97
N ALA A 316 -3.91 14.75 -7.07
CA ALA A 316 -3.04 14.72 -8.23
C ALA A 316 -2.84 16.10 -8.86
N ASN A 317 -3.92 16.89 -9.03
CA ASN A 317 -3.86 18.25 -9.59
C ASN A 317 -3.08 19.20 -8.67
N GLN A 318 -3.29 19.13 -7.35
CA GLN A 318 -2.54 19.91 -6.38
C GLN A 318 -1.04 19.61 -6.44
N ALA A 319 -0.66 18.33 -6.59
CA ALA A 319 0.73 17.92 -6.75
C ALA A 319 1.35 18.46 -8.06
N LEU A 320 0.60 18.38 -9.17
CA LEU A 320 1.02 18.94 -10.46
C LEU A 320 1.28 20.45 -10.39
N GLU A 321 0.38 21.21 -9.75
CA GLU A 321 0.54 22.66 -9.60
C GLU A 321 1.82 23.04 -8.85
N GLN A 322 2.22 22.27 -7.84
CA GLN A 322 3.46 22.51 -7.09
C GLN A 322 4.73 22.26 -7.91
N LEU A 323 4.63 21.41 -8.94
CA LEU A 323 5.76 20.99 -9.76
C LEU A 323 5.95 21.86 -11.02
N VAL A 324 4.89 22.48 -11.50
CA VAL A 324 4.89 23.31 -12.72
C VAL A 324 5.24 24.78 -12.39
N LYS A 325 4.99 25.22 -11.16
CA LYS A 325 5.43 26.52 -10.62
C LYS A 325 6.90 26.46 -10.21
#